data_8f2ab89ea21c53745678e7c3497c6e17
#
_entry.id   8f2ab89ea21c53745678e7c3497c6e17
#
_cell.length_a   1.000
_cell.length_b   1.000
_cell.length_c   1.000
_cell.angle_alpha   90.00
_cell.angle_beta   90.00
_cell.angle_gamma   90.00
#
_symmetry.space_group_name_H-M   'P 1'
#
loop_
_entity.id
_entity.type
_entity.pdbx_description
1 polymer ?
#
loop_
_entity_poly.entity_id
_entity_poly.type
_entity_poly.pdbx_seq_one_letter_code
_entity_poly.pdbx_strand_id
1 'polypeptide(L)'
;YKRKVNNFLLSQMDENITASMVFVSSFESKSGFAIETCAKRIARLKFGEKNVPTIVNPRNLSHDFDETRISGQIVVTDVDTHNGNLRGEISAFRANNEAKGAGKKRVESGVTQSSIKEHLLPLSEKYRTTEIYSKPVDLAFFDGAEWNVMELKAGGDLDSSNAPSNVEKLLTIYVDMGIDNCKAYFATDRKSTRLNQ
;
A
#
# COMPACT_ATOMS: atom_id res chain seq x y z
N TYR A 1 -18.38 13.88 -13.63
CA TYR A 1 -18.35 13.96 -15.09
C TYR A 1 -17.59 15.22 -15.54
N LYS A 2 -18.12 16.44 -15.32
CA LYS A 2 -17.53 17.70 -15.80
C LYS A 2 -16.03 17.89 -15.49
N ARG A 3 -15.57 17.45 -14.34
CA ARG A 3 -14.16 17.64 -13.90
C ARG A 3 -13.17 16.70 -14.62
N LYS A 4 -13.62 15.52 -15.06
CA LYS A 4 -12.80 14.54 -15.77
C LYS A 4 -12.77 14.78 -17.29
N VAL A 5 -13.84 15.37 -17.85
CA VAL A 5 -13.94 15.70 -19.27
C VAL A 5 -13.02 16.86 -19.68
N ASN A 6 -12.50 17.64 -18.72
CA ASN A 6 -11.51 18.70 -18.99
C ASN A 6 -10.09 18.15 -19.33
N ASN A 7 -9.91 16.83 -19.40
CA ASN A 7 -8.67 16.25 -19.90
C ASN A 7 -8.66 16.40 -21.44
N PHE A 8 -7.61 17.02 -21.97
CA PHE A 8 -7.45 17.30 -23.41
C PHE A 8 -7.65 16.06 -24.28
N LEU A 9 -7.10 14.91 -23.87
CA LEU A 9 -7.25 13.67 -24.65
C LEU A 9 -8.70 13.17 -24.65
N LEU A 10 -9.39 13.22 -23.52
CA LEU A 10 -10.79 12.82 -23.44
C LEU A 10 -11.74 13.76 -24.19
N SER A 11 -11.38 15.05 -24.28
CA SER A 11 -12.17 16.03 -25.04
C SER A 11 -12.13 15.84 -26.55
N GLN A 12 -11.17 15.06 -27.06
CA GLN A 12 -11.03 14.73 -28.47
C GLN A 12 -11.69 13.39 -28.85
N MET A 13 -12.22 12.66 -27.86
CA MET A 13 -12.87 11.37 -28.08
C MET A 13 -14.39 11.52 -28.24
N ASP A 14 -15.01 10.52 -28.85
CA ASP A 14 -16.47 10.41 -28.91
C ASP A 14 -17.08 10.48 -27.49
N GLU A 15 -18.24 11.15 -27.37
CA GLU A 15 -18.87 11.40 -26.07
C GLU A 15 -19.23 10.10 -25.33
N ASN A 16 -19.67 9.06 -26.05
CA ASN A 16 -20.02 7.77 -25.45
C ASN A 16 -18.77 7.04 -24.94
N ILE A 17 -17.66 7.13 -25.69
CA ILE A 17 -16.35 6.57 -25.26
C ILE A 17 -15.88 7.31 -24.00
N THR A 18 -15.91 8.63 -24.03
CA THR A 18 -15.54 9.47 -22.88
C THR A 18 -16.40 9.17 -21.65
N ALA A 19 -17.73 9.07 -21.82
CA ALA A 19 -18.64 8.72 -20.73
C ALA A 19 -18.33 7.33 -20.16
N SER A 20 -18.07 6.34 -21.01
CA SER A 20 -17.71 4.98 -20.61
C SER A 20 -16.39 4.95 -19.83
N MET A 21 -15.35 5.64 -20.31
CA MET A 21 -14.06 5.74 -19.60
C MET A 21 -14.19 6.43 -18.24
N VAL A 22 -14.96 7.51 -18.16
CA VAL A 22 -15.24 8.21 -16.90
C VAL A 22 -16.01 7.33 -15.93
N PHE A 23 -16.99 6.56 -16.44
CA PHE A 23 -17.75 5.60 -15.63
C PHE A 23 -16.82 4.50 -15.07
N VAL A 24 -16.05 3.83 -15.91
CA VAL A 24 -15.13 2.76 -15.50
C VAL A 24 -14.15 3.28 -14.44
N SER A 25 -13.47 4.39 -14.71
CA SER A 25 -12.53 4.99 -13.74
C SER A 25 -13.19 5.38 -12.41
N SER A 26 -14.46 5.81 -12.46
CA SER A 26 -15.20 6.14 -11.22
C SER A 26 -15.65 4.90 -10.48
N PHE A 27 -16.01 3.85 -11.19
CA PHE A 27 -16.39 2.55 -10.64
C PHE A 27 -15.19 1.89 -9.95
N GLU A 28 -14.04 1.84 -10.61
CA GLU A 28 -12.80 1.29 -10.06
C GLU A 28 -12.41 1.99 -8.75
N SER A 29 -12.41 3.33 -8.76
CA SER A 29 -12.09 4.12 -7.56
C SER A 29 -13.06 3.85 -6.39
N LYS A 30 -14.37 3.74 -6.66
CA LYS A 30 -15.37 3.46 -5.62
C LYS A 30 -15.32 2.01 -5.15
N SER A 31 -15.02 1.07 -6.05
CA SER A 31 -14.86 -0.34 -5.71
C SER A 31 -13.65 -0.55 -4.80
N GLY A 32 -12.53 0.13 -5.05
CA GLY A 32 -11.37 0.12 -4.16
C GLY A 32 -11.75 0.55 -2.74
N PHE A 33 -12.41 1.69 -2.59
CA PHE A 33 -12.87 2.17 -1.28
C PHE A 33 -13.83 1.20 -0.58
N ALA A 34 -14.74 0.56 -1.33
CA ALA A 34 -15.65 -0.44 -0.75
C ALA A 34 -14.88 -1.67 -0.23
N ILE A 35 -13.88 -2.14 -0.97
CA ILE A 35 -13.02 -3.27 -0.59
C ILE A 35 -12.23 -2.93 0.68
N GLU A 36 -11.59 -1.77 0.74
CA GLU A 36 -10.87 -1.30 1.93
C GLU A 36 -11.81 -1.24 3.15
N THR A 37 -13.01 -0.69 2.97
CA THR A 37 -14.01 -0.59 4.04
C THR A 37 -14.45 -1.98 4.52
N CYS A 38 -14.70 -2.91 3.61
CA CYS A 38 -15.06 -4.29 3.94
C CYS A 38 -13.91 -5.01 4.66
N ALA A 39 -12.68 -4.90 4.14
CA ALA A 39 -11.51 -5.51 4.74
C ALA A 39 -11.27 -5.01 6.17
N LYS A 40 -11.40 -3.69 6.39
CA LYS A 40 -11.29 -3.07 7.72
C LYS A 40 -12.36 -3.57 8.68
N ARG A 41 -13.62 -3.71 8.22
CA ARG A 41 -14.71 -4.25 9.05
C ARG A 41 -14.46 -5.72 9.41
N ILE A 42 -14.03 -6.53 8.47
CA ILE A 42 -13.69 -7.95 8.72
C ILE A 42 -12.54 -8.05 9.71
N ALA A 43 -11.49 -7.24 9.56
CA ALA A 43 -10.39 -7.20 10.49
C ALA A 43 -10.85 -6.81 11.90
N ARG A 44 -11.71 -5.80 12.04
CA ARG A 44 -12.29 -5.40 13.34
C ARG A 44 -13.12 -6.49 13.98
N LEU A 45 -13.92 -7.22 13.21
CA LEU A 45 -14.68 -8.37 13.73
C LEU A 45 -13.77 -9.49 14.25
N LYS A 46 -12.63 -9.71 13.58
CA LYS A 46 -11.69 -10.78 13.94
C LYS A 46 -10.75 -10.41 15.07
N PHE A 47 -10.16 -9.21 15.01
CA PHE A 47 -9.09 -8.79 15.92
C PHE A 47 -9.53 -7.79 16.98
N GLY A 48 -10.74 -7.23 16.86
CA GLY A 48 -11.30 -6.20 17.74
C GLY A 48 -10.96 -4.78 17.29
N GLU A 49 -11.83 -3.83 17.65
CA GLU A 49 -11.72 -2.41 17.28
C GLU A 49 -10.37 -1.79 17.68
N LYS A 50 -9.88 -2.11 18.89
CA LYS A 50 -8.62 -1.57 19.41
C LYS A 50 -7.40 -1.96 18.58
N ASN A 51 -7.47 -3.11 17.93
CA ASN A 51 -6.39 -3.66 17.12
C ASN A 51 -6.47 -3.24 15.64
N VAL A 52 -7.51 -2.50 15.25
CA VAL A 52 -7.70 -1.96 13.90
C VAL A 52 -8.04 -0.47 13.99
N PRO A 53 -7.15 0.36 14.57
CA PRO A 53 -7.41 1.78 14.80
C PRO A 53 -7.46 2.55 13.48
N THR A 54 -8.07 3.71 13.48
CA THR A 54 -8.02 4.66 12.35
C THR A 54 -6.63 5.31 12.26
N ILE A 55 -6.05 5.67 13.42
CA ILE A 55 -4.71 6.22 13.51
C ILE A 55 -3.77 5.12 14.03
N VAL A 56 -2.94 4.61 13.14
CA VAL A 56 -1.92 3.58 13.44
C VAL A 56 -0.66 4.29 13.90
N ASN A 57 -0.35 4.19 15.18
CA ASN A 57 0.79 4.85 15.80
C ASN A 57 1.59 3.87 16.68
N PRO A 58 2.28 2.90 16.08
CA PRO A 58 2.95 1.83 16.83
C PRO A 58 4.14 2.33 17.67
N ARG A 59 4.71 3.50 17.32
CA ARG A 59 5.84 4.09 18.04
C ARG A 59 5.42 5.13 19.08
N ASN A 60 4.11 5.34 19.28
CA ASN A 60 3.56 6.31 20.22
C ASN A 60 4.09 7.74 20.02
N LEU A 61 4.22 8.15 18.75
CA LEU A 61 4.65 9.50 18.41
C LEU A 61 3.58 10.53 18.81
N SER A 62 4.00 11.68 19.33
CA SER A 62 3.07 12.76 19.64
C SER A 62 2.55 13.38 18.35
N HIS A 63 1.23 13.51 18.20
CA HIS A 63 0.59 14.10 17.03
C HIS A 63 -0.73 14.79 17.41
N ASP A 64 -1.23 15.62 16.52
CA ASP A 64 -2.48 16.39 16.65
C ASP A 64 -3.55 16.00 15.59
N PHE A 65 -3.41 14.83 14.95
CA PHE A 65 -4.35 14.39 13.93
C PHE A 65 -5.74 14.14 14.52
N ASP A 66 -6.75 14.77 13.93
CA ASP A 66 -8.16 14.62 14.29
C ASP A 66 -8.74 13.37 13.59
N GLU A 67 -8.98 12.32 14.36
CA GLU A 67 -9.53 11.05 13.87
C GLU A 67 -10.86 11.22 13.13
N THR A 68 -11.68 12.20 13.51
CA THR A 68 -12.99 12.45 12.90
C THR A 68 -12.91 12.94 11.46
N ARG A 69 -11.74 13.45 11.04
CA ARG A 69 -11.47 13.94 9.68
C ARG A 69 -10.81 12.93 8.78
N ILE A 70 -10.49 11.75 9.31
CA ILE A 70 -9.77 10.71 8.57
C ILE A 70 -10.77 9.73 7.97
N SER A 71 -10.81 9.64 6.64
CA SER A 71 -11.73 8.76 5.92
C SER A 71 -11.27 7.29 5.79
N GLY A 72 -9.99 7.00 6.02
CA GLY A 72 -9.38 5.68 5.89
C GLY A 72 -8.63 5.24 7.14
N GLN A 73 -7.47 4.65 6.94
CA GLN A 73 -6.46 4.48 7.97
C GLN A 73 -5.21 5.29 7.60
N ILE A 74 -4.54 5.80 8.62
CA ILE A 74 -3.25 6.46 8.45
C ILE A 74 -2.23 5.85 9.39
N VAL A 75 -0.98 5.78 8.95
CA VAL A 75 0.19 5.52 9.79
C VAL A 75 0.79 6.86 10.19
N VAL A 76 1.05 7.02 11.48
CA VAL A 76 1.80 8.18 12.02
C VAL A 76 3.28 7.86 11.96
N THR A 77 4.05 8.72 11.34
CA THR A 77 5.49 8.51 11.13
C THR A 77 6.29 9.80 11.35
N ASP A 78 7.52 9.67 11.80
CA ASP A 78 8.53 10.72 11.85
C ASP A 78 9.61 10.52 10.76
N VAL A 79 9.34 9.64 9.78
CA VAL A 79 10.24 9.39 8.66
C VAL A 79 9.84 10.26 7.47
N ASP A 80 10.80 11.01 6.92
CA ASP A 80 10.58 11.77 5.68
C ASP A 80 10.65 10.85 4.45
N THR A 81 9.57 10.14 4.17
CA THR A 81 9.45 9.30 2.97
C THR A 81 9.31 10.08 1.65
N HIS A 82 9.27 11.42 1.70
CA HIS A 82 9.42 12.28 0.51
C HIS A 82 10.88 12.52 0.15
N ASN A 83 11.82 12.20 1.04
CA ASN A 83 13.25 12.31 0.80
C ASN A 83 13.67 11.47 -0.41
N GLY A 84 14.32 12.11 -1.39
CA GLY A 84 14.73 11.46 -2.64
C GLY A 84 15.75 10.34 -2.42
N ASN A 85 16.65 10.47 -1.43
CA ASN A 85 17.62 9.43 -1.13
C ASN A 85 16.95 8.20 -0.52
N LEU A 86 16.03 8.37 0.42
CA LEU A 86 15.27 7.26 0.98
C LEU A 86 14.48 6.51 -0.11
N ARG A 87 13.81 7.24 -1.00
CA ARG A 87 13.11 6.63 -2.15
C ARG A 87 14.07 5.86 -3.05
N GLY A 88 15.25 6.41 -3.31
CA GLY A 88 16.29 5.76 -4.08
C GLY A 88 16.76 4.45 -3.44
N GLU A 89 16.94 4.41 -2.11
CA GLU A 89 17.32 3.20 -1.38
C GLU A 89 16.21 2.13 -1.41
N ILE A 90 14.95 2.53 -1.24
CA ILE A 90 13.80 1.60 -1.36
C ILE A 90 13.71 1.03 -2.79
N SER A 91 13.80 1.89 -3.81
CA SER A 91 13.79 1.47 -5.21
C SER A 91 14.96 0.53 -5.54
N ALA A 92 16.17 0.82 -5.03
CA ALA A 92 17.33 -0.03 -5.22
C ALA A 92 17.15 -1.40 -4.54
N PHE A 93 16.63 -1.42 -3.30
CA PHE A 93 16.31 -2.67 -2.61
C PHE A 93 15.32 -3.50 -3.42
N ARG A 94 14.21 -2.90 -3.90
CA ARG A 94 13.24 -3.60 -4.74
C ARG A 94 13.90 -4.16 -6.01
N ALA A 95 14.60 -3.33 -6.77
CA ALA A 95 15.20 -3.72 -8.06
C ALA A 95 16.25 -4.83 -7.92
N ASN A 96 17.00 -4.83 -6.82
CA ASN A 96 18.01 -5.86 -6.55
C ASN A 96 17.37 -7.21 -6.16
N ASN A 97 16.17 -7.19 -5.59
CA ASN A 97 15.49 -8.35 -5.05
C ASN A 97 14.26 -8.80 -5.88
N GLU A 98 13.96 -8.17 -7.00
CA GLU A 98 12.84 -8.59 -7.84
C GLU A 98 13.10 -9.93 -8.53
N ALA A 99 12.02 -10.67 -8.81
CA ALA A 99 12.11 -11.91 -9.58
C ALA A 99 12.66 -11.64 -10.98
N LYS A 100 13.56 -12.48 -11.46
CA LYS A 100 14.22 -12.33 -12.78
C LYS A 100 14.02 -13.57 -13.64
N GLY A 101 13.96 -13.35 -14.96
CA GLY A 101 13.82 -14.42 -15.94
C GLY A 101 12.39 -14.97 -16.05
N ALA A 102 12.24 -16.02 -16.84
CA ALA A 102 10.96 -16.67 -17.13
C ALA A 102 11.09 -18.20 -17.21
N GLY A 103 9.98 -18.90 -17.00
CA GLY A 103 9.90 -20.35 -17.09
C GLY A 103 10.87 -21.04 -16.11
N LYS A 104 11.59 -22.06 -16.61
CA LYS A 104 12.53 -22.84 -15.77
C LYS A 104 13.77 -22.06 -15.30
N LYS A 105 14.05 -20.89 -15.89
CA LYS A 105 15.17 -20.01 -15.51
C LYS A 105 14.73 -18.86 -14.61
N ARG A 106 13.50 -18.88 -14.11
CA ARG A 106 13.00 -17.85 -13.21
C ARG A 106 13.71 -17.94 -11.87
N VAL A 107 14.28 -16.82 -11.44
CA VAL A 107 14.78 -16.61 -10.09
C VAL A 107 13.65 -15.98 -9.27
N GLU A 108 13.34 -16.59 -8.13
CA GLU A 108 12.31 -16.07 -7.22
C GLU A 108 12.70 -14.70 -6.64
N SER A 109 11.70 -13.95 -6.20
CA SER A 109 11.94 -12.67 -5.55
C SER A 109 12.68 -12.85 -4.23
N GLY A 110 13.72 -12.04 -4.02
CA GLY A 110 14.39 -11.89 -2.73
C GLY A 110 13.68 -10.96 -1.76
N VAL A 111 12.56 -10.35 -2.16
CA VAL A 111 11.72 -9.53 -1.27
C VAL A 111 10.95 -10.46 -0.34
N THR A 112 11.50 -10.70 0.83
CA THR A 112 10.94 -11.53 1.90
C THR A 112 10.75 -10.68 3.16
N GLN A 113 9.95 -11.15 4.12
CA GLN A 113 9.77 -10.44 5.39
C GLN A 113 11.12 -10.24 6.11
N SER A 114 12.01 -11.23 6.04
CA SER A 114 13.36 -11.11 6.62
C SER A 114 14.22 -10.07 5.94
N SER A 115 14.26 -10.06 4.58
CA SER A 115 15.03 -9.08 3.84
C SER A 115 14.47 -7.64 3.98
N ILE A 116 13.15 -7.49 4.05
CA ILE A 116 12.49 -6.21 4.35
C ILE A 116 12.95 -5.70 5.72
N LYS A 117 12.88 -6.54 6.76
CA LYS A 117 13.30 -6.20 8.10
C LYS A 117 14.79 -5.83 8.16
N GLU A 118 15.65 -6.65 7.58
CA GLU A 118 17.11 -6.45 7.61
C GLU A 118 17.54 -5.16 6.90
N HIS A 119 16.95 -4.85 5.74
CA HIS A 119 17.42 -3.75 4.90
C HIS A 119 16.60 -2.47 5.03
N LEU A 120 15.29 -2.55 5.33
CA LEU A 120 14.42 -1.38 5.35
C LEU A 120 14.17 -0.83 6.76
N LEU A 121 14.17 -1.66 7.80
CA LEU A 121 14.00 -1.14 9.16
C LEU A 121 15.09 -0.14 9.56
N PRO A 122 16.38 -0.34 9.23
CA PRO A 122 17.41 0.68 9.49
C PRO A 122 17.17 2.01 8.79
N LEU A 123 16.46 2.01 7.65
CA LEU A 123 16.15 3.26 6.92
C LEU A 123 15.16 4.12 7.69
N SER A 124 14.24 3.52 8.45
CA SER A 124 13.33 4.29 9.30
C SER A 124 14.07 5.11 10.35
N GLU A 125 15.15 4.60 10.93
CA GLU A 125 15.99 5.35 11.87
C GLU A 125 16.89 6.37 11.15
N LYS A 126 17.47 5.99 10.03
CA LYS A 126 18.38 6.84 9.25
C LYS A 126 17.70 8.12 8.72
N TYR A 127 16.41 8.04 8.38
CA TYR A 127 15.66 9.14 7.78
C TYR A 127 14.61 9.74 8.73
N ARG A 128 14.79 9.59 10.03
CA ARG A 128 13.95 10.26 11.04
C ARG A 128 14.11 11.77 11.00
N THR A 129 13.01 12.45 11.26
CA THR A 129 12.96 13.90 11.38
C THR A 129 12.25 14.30 12.68
N THR A 130 12.22 15.58 12.98
CA THR A 130 11.44 16.15 14.08
C THR A 130 9.97 16.39 13.68
N GLU A 131 9.66 16.32 12.41
CA GLU A 131 8.32 16.51 11.89
C GLU A 131 7.53 15.20 11.94
N ILE A 132 6.22 15.33 12.15
CA ILE A 132 5.30 14.20 12.18
C ILE A 132 4.42 14.25 10.94
N TYR A 133 4.39 13.13 10.25
CA TYR A 133 3.62 12.95 9.03
C TYR A 133 2.51 11.93 9.22
N SER A 134 1.48 12.01 8.38
CA SER A 134 0.48 10.96 8.23
C SER A 134 0.56 10.34 6.85
N LYS A 135 0.57 9.01 6.78
CA LYS A 135 0.62 8.26 5.51
C LYS A 135 -0.61 7.36 5.41
N PRO A 136 -1.39 7.46 4.32
CA PRO A 136 -2.53 6.59 4.13
C PRO A 136 -2.09 5.14 3.94
N VAL A 137 -2.85 4.21 4.51
CA VAL A 137 -2.68 2.77 4.38
C VAL A 137 -4.04 2.12 4.11
N ASP A 138 -4.08 1.11 3.24
CA ASP A 138 -5.35 0.47 2.88
C ASP A 138 -5.89 -0.35 4.06
N LEU A 139 -5.02 -1.16 4.71
CA LEU A 139 -5.37 -1.88 5.93
C LEU A 139 -4.14 -2.08 6.82
N ALA A 140 -4.26 -1.74 8.09
CA ALA A 140 -3.30 -2.12 9.12
C ALA A 140 -4.04 -2.62 10.37
N PHE A 141 -3.51 -3.68 11.00
CA PHE A 141 -4.06 -4.25 12.22
C PHE A 141 -2.99 -4.95 13.05
N PHE A 142 -3.22 -5.03 14.35
CA PHE A 142 -2.42 -5.80 15.30
C PHE A 142 -3.11 -7.15 15.57
N ASP A 143 -2.41 -8.26 15.35
CA ASP A 143 -3.00 -9.60 15.52
C ASP A 143 -2.83 -10.20 16.92
N GLY A 144 -2.25 -9.44 17.83
CA GLY A 144 -1.91 -9.87 19.20
C GLY A 144 -0.41 -10.15 19.38
N ALA A 145 0.34 -10.33 18.29
CA ALA A 145 1.77 -10.55 18.30
C ALA A 145 2.53 -9.47 17.50
N GLU A 146 2.03 -9.13 16.33
CA GLU A 146 2.69 -8.22 15.42
C GLU A 146 1.69 -7.36 14.63
N TRP A 147 2.18 -6.25 14.10
CA TRP A 147 1.44 -5.42 13.17
C TRP A 147 1.47 -6.05 11.77
N ASN A 148 0.33 -6.01 11.12
CA ASN A 148 0.16 -6.45 9.74
C ASN A 148 -0.28 -5.25 8.92
N VAL A 149 0.49 -4.87 7.91
CA VAL A 149 0.14 -3.81 6.96
C VAL A 149 -0.11 -4.42 5.58
N MET A 150 -1.19 -4.00 4.94
CA MET A 150 -1.62 -4.58 3.67
C MET A 150 -1.92 -3.48 2.66
N GLU A 151 -1.39 -3.65 1.46
CA GLU A 151 -1.86 -2.95 0.27
C GLU A 151 -2.90 -3.85 -0.41
N LEU A 152 -4.12 -3.32 -0.57
CA LEU A 152 -5.24 -4.05 -1.15
C LEU A 152 -5.39 -3.70 -2.64
N LYS A 153 -5.48 -4.70 -3.48
CA LYS A 153 -5.73 -4.52 -4.92
C LYS A 153 -6.93 -5.34 -5.37
N ALA A 154 -7.93 -4.64 -5.90
CA ALA A 154 -9.04 -5.25 -6.60
C ALA A 154 -8.64 -5.49 -8.06
N GLY A 155 -9.01 -6.66 -8.58
CA GLY A 155 -8.75 -7.01 -9.98
C GLY A 155 -7.65 -8.06 -10.16
N GLY A 156 -7.87 -8.93 -11.15
CA GLY A 156 -7.08 -10.14 -11.37
C GLY A 156 -5.67 -9.90 -11.91
N ASP A 157 -5.40 -8.76 -12.52
CA ASP A 157 -4.10 -8.47 -13.12
C ASP A 157 -3.47 -7.24 -12.45
N LEU A 158 -2.43 -7.50 -11.67
CA LEU A 158 -1.46 -6.45 -11.40
C LEU A 158 -0.81 -6.10 -12.74
N ASP A 159 -1.19 -4.96 -13.30
CA ASP A 159 -0.52 -4.42 -14.47
C ASP A 159 0.99 -4.44 -14.23
N SER A 160 1.70 -5.16 -15.07
CA SER A 160 3.15 -5.32 -14.93
C SER A 160 3.90 -3.98 -14.95
N SER A 161 3.31 -2.96 -15.57
CA SER A 161 3.86 -1.61 -15.59
C SER A 161 3.77 -0.91 -14.24
N ASN A 162 2.74 -1.21 -13.46
CA ASN A 162 2.50 -0.61 -12.14
C ASN A 162 2.99 -1.48 -10.96
N ALA A 163 3.34 -2.73 -11.21
CA ALA A 163 3.79 -3.65 -10.17
C ALA A 163 4.98 -3.09 -9.34
N PRO A 164 6.03 -2.50 -9.95
CA PRO A 164 7.14 -1.93 -9.21
C PRO A 164 6.73 -0.83 -8.24
N SER A 165 5.91 0.12 -8.68
CA SER A 165 5.46 1.24 -7.84
C SER A 165 4.54 0.79 -6.69
N ASN A 166 3.73 -0.24 -6.93
CA ASN A 166 2.88 -0.82 -5.89
C ASN A 166 3.71 -1.52 -4.81
N VAL A 167 4.76 -2.25 -5.21
CA VAL A 167 5.70 -2.86 -4.25
C VAL A 167 6.42 -1.77 -3.46
N GLU A 168 6.93 -0.72 -4.11
CA GLU A 168 7.61 0.39 -3.44
C GLU A 168 6.68 1.11 -2.45
N LYS A 169 5.39 1.28 -2.78
CA LYS A 169 4.41 1.82 -1.84
C LYS A 169 4.33 0.98 -0.57
N LEU A 170 4.24 -0.35 -0.69
CA LEU A 170 4.18 -1.26 0.45
C LEU A 170 5.46 -1.22 1.29
N LEU A 171 6.64 -1.22 0.63
CA LEU A 171 7.93 -1.11 1.30
C LEU A 171 8.07 0.22 2.03
N THR A 172 7.56 1.31 1.44
CA THR A 172 7.54 2.63 2.07
C THR A 172 6.68 2.64 3.33
N ILE A 173 5.48 2.04 3.29
CA ILE A 173 4.61 1.91 4.48
C ILE A 173 5.32 1.12 5.58
N TYR A 174 6.07 0.07 5.24
CA TYR A 174 6.87 -0.66 6.23
C TYR A 174 7.91 0.23 6.90
N VAL A 175 8.61 1.08 6.13
CA VAL A 175 9.56 2.06 6.67
C VAL A 175 8.86 3.10 7.54
N ASP A 176 7.66 3.55 7.15
CA ASP A 176 6.84 4.47 7.94
C ASP A 176 6.41 3.87 9.28
N MET A 177 6.12 2.56 9.33
CA MET A 177 5.83 1.85 10.57
C MET A 177 7.01 1.86 11.53
N GLY A 178 8.24 1.67 11.04
CA GLY A 178 9.49 1.80 11.75
C GLY A 178 9.61 0.94 12.99
N ILE A 179 9.03 -0.27 12.97
CA ILE A 179 9.03 -1.21 14.09
C ILE A 179 9.42 -2.62 13.63
N ASP A 180 10.01 -3.37 14.53
CA ASP A 180 10.51 -4.72 14.27
C ASP A 180 9.40 -5.76 14.09
N ASN A 181 8.35 -5.68 14.92
CA ASN A 181 7.23 -6.60 14.89
C ASN A 181 6.15 -6.16 13.90
N CYS A 182 6.54 -6.01 12.64
CA CYS A 182 5.66 -5.64 11.53
C CYS A 182 5.88 -6.54 10.32
N LYS A 183 4.79 -6.93 9.68
CA LYS A 183 4.79 -7.63 8.39
C LYS A 183 4.05 -6.82 7.34
N ALA A 184 4.59 -6.84 6.13
CA ALA A 184 4.01 -6.17 4.98
C ALA A 184 3.50 -7.20 3.96
N TYR A 185 2.28 -6.98 3.45
CA TYR A 185 1.61 -7.90 2.54
C TYR A 185 0.95 -7.19 1.36
N PHE A 186 0.89 -7.91 0.26
CA PHE A 186 0.06 -7.58 -0.87
C PHE A 186 -1.16 -8.50 -0.87
N ALA A 187 -2.35 -7.94 -0.77
CA ALA A 187 -3.59 -8.69 -0.83
C ALA A 187 -4.31 -8.43 -2.17
N THR A 188 -4.53 -9.49 -2.94
CA THR A 188 -5.24 -9.44 -4.22
C THR A 188 -6.44 -10.39 -4.17
N ASP A 189 -7.48 -10.08 -4.94
CA ASP A 189 -8.66 -10.93 -5.09
C ASP A 189 -8.43 -12.09 -6.07
N ARG A 190 -7.20 -12.28 -6.56
CA ARG A 190 -6.86 -13.31 -7.50
C ARG A 190 -7.16 -14.69 -6.90
N LYS A 191 -8.24 -15.30 -7.33
CA LYS A 191 -8.40 -16.76 -7.20
C LYS A 191 -7.17 -17.39 -7.83
N SER A 192 -6.31 -17.96 -7.01
CA SER A 192 -5.23 -18.80 -7.52
C SER A 192 -5.89 -20.00 -8.20
N THR A 193 -6.19 -19.89 -9.48
CA THR A 193 -6.43 -21.01 -10.37
C THR A 193 -5.09 -21.69 -10.64
N ARG A 194 -4.40 -22.14 -9.62
CA ARG A 194 -3.56 -23.31 -9.74
C ARG A 194 -4.50 -24.51 -9.66
N LEU A 195 -5.21 -24.76 -10.75
CA LEU A 195 -5.61 -26.11 -11.07
C LEU A 195 -4.30 -26.90 -11.16
N ASN A 196 -4.17 -27.86 -10.24
CA ASN A 196 -3.15 -28.88 -10.30
C ASN A 196 -3.14 -29.48 -11.71
N GLN A 197 -2.10 -29.27 -12.45
CA GLN A 197 -1.63 -30.13 -13.54
C GLN A 197 -0.25 -30.61 -13.17
#